data_067fc51a18d9fde1b1eb466333bc780a
#
_entry.id   067fc51a18d9fde1b1eb466333bc780a
#
_cell.length_a   1.000
_cell.length_b   1.000
_cell.length_c   1.000
_cell.angle_alpha   90.00
_cell.angle_beta   90.00
_cell.angle_gamma   90.00
#
_symmetry.space_group_name_H-M   'P 1'
#
loop_
_entity.id
_entity.type
_entity.pdbx_description
1 polymer ?
#
loop_
_entity_poly.entity_id
_entity_poly.type
_entity_poly.pdbx_seq_one_letter_code
_entity_poly.pdbx_strand_id
1 'polypeptide(L)'
;MKRSKSLGFLFVLLIGSVAVYSISSQNQKKSENTKSSAEGLIPSILLDNMGEEVSSDQLAGKYVGLYFSASWCGPCLSFTPELIRFREQHADNFEVVLVGGDGTPQDQAKYVKKYKMPWLSMVNQSKSAKQASQKLEVQYIPYLVILDPSGKVISKDGVKQVRSLKGKAMQAWKSMPKDA
;
A
#
# COMPACT_ATOMS: atom_id res chain seq x y z
N MET A 1 -44.14 -51.33 -62.25
CA MET A 1 -43.09 -50.91 -63.19
C MET A 1 -42.14 -50.02 -62.44
N LYS A 2 -40.96 -50.51 -62.11
CA LYS A 2 -39.64 -50.00 -62.47
C LYS A 2 -39.44 -48.54 -62.17
N ARG A 3 -38.45 -48.03 -61.43
CA ARG A 3 -37.04 -48.20 -61.17
C ARG A 3 -36.66 -47.14 -60.11
N SER A 4 -35.94 -47.47 -59.08
CA SER A 4 -34.47 -47.62 -58.92
C SER A 4 -33.67 -46.31 -58.96
N LYS A 5 -32.86 -46.18 -57.93
CA LYS A 5 -31.56 -45.44 -57.78
C LYS A 5 -31.70 -43.96 -57.32
N SER A 6 -30.92 -43.43 -56.49
CA SER A 6 -29.51 -43.75 -56.17
C SER A 6 -29.14 -43.05 -54.84
N LEU A 7 -28.37 -43.77 -54.12
CA LEU A 7 -27.47 -43.37 -53.06
C LEU A 7 -26.61 -42.18 -53.44
N GLY A 8 -26.59 -41.16 -52.60
CA GLY A 8 -25.67 -40.05 -52.69
C GLY A 8 -25.10 -39.73 -51.31
N PHE A 9 -24.04 -40.38 -51.01
CA PHE A 9 -23.15 -40.05 -49.90
C PHE A 9 -22.68 -38.63 -50.05
N LEU A 10 -22.91 -37.80 -49.04
CA LEU A 10 -22.11 -36.60 -48.92
C LEU A 10 -21.51 -36.55 -47.51
N PHE A 11 -20.30 -37.04 -47.45
CA PHE A 11 -19.33 -36.74 -46.40
C PHE A 11 -18.93 -35.28 -46.53
N VAL A 12 -19.31 -34.46 -45.59
CA VAL A 12 -18.71 -33.12 -45.44
C VAL A 12 -18.33 -32.94 -43.99
N LEU A 13 -17.11 -33.37 -43.70
CA LEU A 13 -16.04 -32.62 -43.02
C LEU A 13 -16.43 -31.85 -41.76
N LEU A 14 -16.31 -32.56 -40.66
CA LEU A 14 -15.94 -32.02 -39.36
C LEU A 14 -14.46 -31.57 -39.41
N ILE A 15 -14.20 -30.32 -39.79
CA ILE A 15 -12.93 -29.67 -39.57
C ILE A 15 -13.25 -28.19 -39.29
N GLY A 16 -13.23 -27.81 -38.03
CA GLY A 16 -13.41 -26.39 -37.70
C GLY A 16 -13.76 -26.06 -36.26
N SER A 17 -13.23 -26.76 -35.29
CA SER A 17 -13.48 -26.37 -33.89
C SER A 17 -12.29 -26.60 -32.95
N VAL A 18 -11.06 -26.38 -33.39
CA VAL A 18 -9.89 -26.51 -32.50
C VAL A 18 -9.05 -25.22 -32.45
N ALA A 19 -9.41 -24.14 -33.16
CA ALA A 19 -8.58 -22.94 -33.26
C ALA A 19 -8.99 -21.79 -32.37
N VAL A 20 -10.01 -21.92 -31.50
CA VAL A 20 -10.46 -20.79 -30.67
C VAL A 20 -10.07 -20.92 -29.19
N TYR A 21 -9.50 -22.04 -28.77
CA TYR A 21 -9.14 -22.26 -27.35
C TYR A 21 -7.71 -21.85 -26.98
N SER A 22 -6.91 -21.34 -27.89
CA SER A 22 -5.49 -21.03 -27.62
C SER A 22 -5.17 -19.53 -27.42
N ILE A 23 -6.17 -18.64 -27.45
CA ILE A 23 -5.91 -17.18 -27.30
C ILE A 23 -6.28 -16.66 -25.91
N SER A 24 -6.94 -17.44 -25.08
CA SER A 24 -7.41 -16.99 -23.75
C SER A 24 -6.39 -17.19 -22.60
N SER A 25 -5.27 -17.88 -22.84
CA SER A 25 -4.30 -18.18 -21.74
C SER A 25 -3.05 -17.32 -21.74
N GLN A 26 -2.90 -16.34 -22.65
CA GLN A 26 -1.70 -15.49 -22.66
C GLN A 26 -1.88 -14.10 -22.05
N ASN A 27 -3.10 -13.73 -21.61
CA ASN A 27 -3.33 -12.40 -21.04
C ASN A 27 -3.39 -12.37 -19.51
N GLN A 28 -3.14 -13.50 -18.83
CA GLN A 28 -3.09 -13.58 -17.37
C GLN A 28 -1.67 -13.58 -16.78
N LYS A 29 -0.62 -13.45 -17.60
CA LYS A 29 0.77 -13.51 -17.14
C LYS A 29 1.51 -12.16 -17.06
N LYS A 30 0.78 -11.03 -17.13
CA LYS A 30 1.41 -9.70 -17.11
C LYS A 30 1.04 -8.84 -15.90
N SER A 31 0.49 -9.44 -14.84
CA SER A 31 0.17 -8.73 -13.58
C SER A 31 0.95 -9.23 -12.36
N GLU A 32 1.97 -10.08 -12.54
CA GLU A 32 2.67 -10.72 -11.42
C GLU A 32 4.12 -10.28 -11.24
N ASN A 33 4.50 -9.08 -11.67
CA ASN A 33 5.88 -8.65 -11.42
C ASN A 33 5.99 -7.17 -11.06
N THR A 34 5.20 -6.74 -10.04
CA THR A 34 5.57 -5.57 -9.24
C THR A 34 5.56 -6.00 -7.77
N LYS A 35 6.44 -6.94 -7.45
CA LYS A 35 6.73 -7.32 -6.08
C LYS A 35 7.52 -6.18 -5.47
N SER A 36 6.80 -5.22 -4.89
CA SER A 36 7.36 -4.14 -4.08
C SER A 36 8.14 -4.77 -2.93
N SER A 37 9.38 -4.37 -2.74
CA SER A 37 10.24 -4.78 -1.64
C SER A 37 9.79 -4.25 -0.26
N ALA A 38 8.62 -3.61 -0.18
CA ALA A 38 7.83 -3.43 1.04
C ALA A 38 7.27 -4.75 1.57
N GLU A 39 7.76 -5.90 1.07
CA GLU A 39 7.22 -7.23 1.40
C GLU A 39 7.09 -7.41 2.91
N GLY A 40 5.85 -7.26 3.38
CA GLY A 40 5.43 -7.52 4.74
C GLY A 40 5.50 -6.37 5.74
N LEU A 41 5.75 -5.11 5.31
CA LEU A 41 5.60 -3.93 6.18
C LEU A 41 4.22 -3.27 6.04
N ILE A 42 3.70 -3.17 4.83
CA ILE A 42 2.39 -2.57 4.53
C ILE A 42 1.47 -3.68 4.00
N PRO A 43 0.29 -3.90 4.60
CA PRO A 43 -0.68 -4.85 4.08
C PRO A 43 -1.34 -4.33 2.79
N SER A 44 -1.89 -5.23 1.98
CA SER A 44 -2.61 -4.87 0.74
C SER A 44 -3.88 -4.06 0.98
N ILE A 45 -4.49 -4.20 2.16
CA ILE A 45 -5.68 -3.47 2.57
C ILE A 45 -5.35 -2.58 3.76
N LEU A 46 -5.74 -1.34 3.64
CA LEU A 46 -5.62 -0.29 4.66
C LEU A 46 -7.01 0.31 4.91
N LEU A 47 -7.13 1.15 5.93
CA LEU A 47 -8.32 1.94 6.19
C LEU A 47 -8.07 3.39 5.77
N ASP A 48 -9.05 4.00 5.14
CA ASP A 48 -9.05 5.43 4.91
C ASP A 48 -9.39 6.22 6.19
N ASN A 49 -9.50 7.53 6.08
CA ASN A 49 -9.82 8.39 7.22
C ASN A 49 -11.29 8.33 7.68
N MET A 50 -12.14 7.61 6.93
CA MET A 50 -13.53 7.30 7.30
C MET A 50 -13.64 5.89 7.92
N GLY A 51 -12.59 5.08 7.82
CA GLY A 51 -12.53 3.71 8.31
C GLY A 51 -12.92 2.66 7.27
N GLU A 52 -13.06 3.06 6.00
CA GLU A 52 -13.37 2.16 4.90
C GLU A 52 -12.12 1.46 4.37
N GLU A 53 -12.27 0.20 3.96
CA GLU A 53 -11.18 -0.57 3.40
C GLU A 53 -10.80 -0.09 1.99
N VAL A 54 -9.51 0.15 1.79
CA VAL A 54 -8.95 0.59 0.51
C VAL A 54 -7.66 -0.15 0.19
N SER A 55 -7.35 -0.27 -1.11
CA SER A 55 -6.08 -0.87 -1.55
C SER A 55 -4.88 0.01 -1.21
N SER A 56 -3.80 -0.62 -0.75
CA SER A 56 -2.51 0.04 -0.57
C SER A 56 -1.82 0.44 -1.89
N ASP A 57 -2.36 0.04 -3.05
CA ASP A 57 -1.86 0.45 -4.37
C ASP A 57 -1.86 1.98 -4.56
N GLN A 58 -2.66 2.71 -3.78
CA GLN A 58 -2.66 4.18 -3.74
C GLN A 58 -1.31 4.78 -3.31
N LEU A 59 -0.45 3.98 -2.67
CA LEU A 59 0.88 4.38 -2.23
C LEU A 59 1.95 4.19 -3.30
N ALA A 60 1.60 3.55 -4.43
CA ALA A 60 2.56 3.20 -5.47
C ALA A 60 3.32 4.44 -6.00
N GLY A 61 4.64 4.33 -6.10
CA GLY A 61 5.50 5.39 -6.61
C GLY A 61 5.79 6.53 -5.64
N LYS A 62 5.22 6.50 -4.43
CA LYS A 62 5.45 7.52 -3.40
C LYS A 62 6.46 7.05 -2.34
N TYR A 63 7.13 8.00 -1.71
CA TYR A 63 7.76 7.77 -0.41
C TYR A 63 6.66 7.58 0.63
N VAL A 64 6.83 6.63 1.55
CA VAL A 64 5.83 6.35 2.58
C VAL A 64 6.43 6.52 3.96
N GLY A 65 5.77 7.33 4.78
CA GLY A 65 6.05 7.45 6.21
C GLY A 65 5.19 6.48 7.01
N LEU A 66 5.77 5.41 7.57
CA LEU A 66 5.08 4.59 8.56
C LEU A 66 5.10 5.31 9.91
N TYR A 67 3.96 5.86 10.30
CA TYR A 67 3.82 6.67 11.50
C TYR A 67 3.25 5.86 12.66
N PHE A 68 4.10 5.50 13.61
CA PHE A 68 3.71 4.84 14.85
C PHE A 68 3.30 5.88 15.88
N SER A 69 2.03 5.83 16.30
CA SER A 69 1.42 6.87 17.11
C SER A 69 0.21 6.34 17.88
N ALA A 70 -0.24 7.09 18.89
CA ALA A 70 -1.45 6.77 19.63
C ALA A 70 -2.11 8.01 20.22
N SER A 71 -3.41 7.98 20.46
CA SER A 71 -4.21 9.09 20.99
C SER A 71 -3.84 9.54 22.42
N TRP A 72 -3.27 8.64 23.19
CA TRP A 72 -2.81 8.88 24.57
C TRP A 72 -1.38 9.41 24.67
N CYS A 73 -0.64 9.47 23.55
CA CYS A 73 0.76 9.86 23.52
C CYS A 73 0.89 11.38 23.32
N GLY A 74 1.17 12.12 24.38
CA GLY A 74 1.32 13.57 24.33
C GLY A 74 2.30 14.11 23.26
N PRO A 75 3.53 13.58 23.16
CA PRO A 75 4.48 13.96 22.09
C PRO A 75 3.96 13.65 20.68
N CYS A 76 3.14 12.58 20.51
CA CYS A 76 2.51 12.25 19.24
C CYS A 76 1.48 13.31 18.85
N LEU A 77 0.65 13.74 19.81
CA LEU A 77 -0.37 14.77 19.59
C LEU A 77 0.25 16.10 19.12
N SER A 78 1.47 16.42 19.60
CA SER A 78 2.21 17.60 19.14
C SER A 78 2.78 17.43 17.75
N PHE A 79 3.27 16.23 17.40
CA PHE A 79 3.91 15.97 16.11
C PHE A 79 2.90 15.77 14.97
N THR A 80 1.73 15.21 15.24
CA THR A 80 0.72 14.92 14.21
C THR A 80 0.37 16.13 13.33
N PRO A 81 0.11 17.35 13.88
CA PRO A 81 -0.15 18.52 13.04
C PRO A 81 1.05 18.96 12.17
N GLU A 82 2.27 18.73 12.66
CA GLU A 82 3.49 19.00 11.89
C GLU A 82 3.59 18.05 10.69
N LEU A 83 3.33 16.76 10.91
CA LEU A 83 3.36 15.74 9.88
C LEU A 83 2.24 15.94 8.84
N ILE A 84 1.03 16.38 9.26
CA ILE A 84 -0.06 16.72 8.35
C ILE A 84 0.39 17.82 7.38
N ARG A 85 0.91 18.94 7.90
CA ARG A 85 1.40 20.05 7.06
C ARG A 85 2.51 19.58 6.12
N PHE A 86 3.44 18.75 6.61
CA PHE A 86 4.52 18.22 5.79
C PHE A 86 3.98 17.35 4.64
N ARG A 87 3.04 16.45 4.95
CA ARG A 87 2.41 15.60 3.94
C ARG A 87 1.65 16.43 2.90
N GLU A 88 0.89 17.44 3.30
CA GLU A 88 0.14 18.32 2.39
C GLU A 88 1.06 19.06 1.42
N GLN A 89 2.23 19.51 1.89
CA GLN A 89 3.23 20.17 1.05
C GLN A 89 3.89 19.24 0.03
N HIS A 90 3.80 17.91 0.24
CA HIS A 90 4.49 16.91 -0.56
C HIS A 90 3.57 15.79 -1.06
N ALA A 91 2.26 16.04 -1.14
CA ALA A 91 1.23 15.03 -1.42
C ALA A 91 1.43 14.25 -2.73
N ASP A 92 2.08 14.85 -3.72
CA ASP A 92 2.39 14.20 -4.99
C ASP A 92 3.42 13.06 -4.84
N ASN A 93 4.35 13.18 -3.89
CA ASN A 93 5.50 12.29 -3.75
C ASN A 93 5.60 11.59 -2.40
N PHE A 94 4.78 11.99 -1.43
CA PHE A 94 4.86 11.48 -0.06
C PHE A 94 3.47 11.17 0.50
N GLU A 95 3.36 10.03 1.13
CA GLU A 95 2.15 9.61 1.84
C GLU A 95 2.49 9.07 3.22
N VAL A 96 1.52 9.04 4.11
CA VAL A 96 1.66 8.53 5.47
C VAL A 96 0.72 7.33 5.65
N VAL A 97 1.18 6.34 6.39
CA VAL A 97 0.35 5.24 6.89
C VAL A 97 0.46 5.21 8.41
N LEU A 98 -0.65 5.43 9.10
CA LEU A 98 -0.71 5.32 10.56
C LEU A 98 -0.63 3.85 10.99
N VAL A 99 0.26 3.56 11.91
CA VAL A 99 0.32 2.31 12.67
C VAL A 99 -0.06 2.63 14.11
N GLY A 100 -1.34 2.47 14.42
CA GLY A 100 -1.90 2.91 15.71
C GLY A 100 -1.54 1.99 16.87
N GLY A 101 -1.11 2.61 17.98
CA GLY A 101 -0.86 1.98 19.26
C GLY A 101 -2.00 2.15 20.27
N ASP A 102 -3.20 2.52 19.80
CA ASP A 102 -4.38 2.67 20.66
C ASP A 102 -4.88 1.31 21.16
N GLY A 103 -5.55 1.32 22.30
CA GLY A 103 -6.06 0.11 22.93
C GLY A 103 -7.20 -0.55 22.15
N THR A 104 -7.98 0.23 21.39
CA THR A 104 -9.10 -0.25 20.60
C THR A 104 -9.15 0.39 19.20
N PRO A 105 -9.78 -0.28 18.21
CA PRO A 105 -10.02 0.32 16.88
C PRO A 105 -10.83 1.62 16.96
N GLN A 106 -11.77 1.72 17.90
CA GLN A 106 -12.60 2.90 18.11
C GLN A 106 -11.78 4.10 18.60
N ASP A 107 -10.77 3.88 19.43
CA ASP A 107 -9.91 4.95 19.92
C ASP A 107 -8.98 5.45 18.80
N GLN A 108 -8.45 4.53 17.98
CA GLN A 108 -7.71 4.93 16.75
C GLN A 108 -8.60 5.74 15.80
N ALA A 109 -9.84 5.31 15.55
CA ALA A 109 -10.76 6.02 14.67
C ALA A 109 -11.10 7.43 15.21
N LYS A 110 -11.34 7.56 16.51
CA LYS A 110 -11.52 8.88 17.16
C LYS A 110 -10.28 9.76 17.00
N TYR A 111 -9.09 9.19 17.14
CA TYR A 111 -7.82 9.90 16.97
C TYR A 111 -7.67 10.43 15.55
N VAL A 112 -7.84 9.57 14.53
CA VAL A 112 -7.83 9.95 13.11
C VAL A 112 -8.81 11.08 12.83
N LYS A 113 -10.06 10.94 13.28
CA LYS A 113 -11.11 11.94 13.09
C LYS A 113 -10.81 13.27 13.80
N LYS A 114 -10.38 13.22 15.07
CA LYS A 114 -10.09 14.41 15.88
C LYS A 114 -8.99 15.27 15.26
N TYR A 115 -7.95 14.64 14.74
CA TYR A 115 -6.82 15.35 14.12
C TYR A 115 -7.01 15.57 12.62
N LYS A 116 -8.13 15.13 12.02
CA LYS A 116 -8.42 15.21 10.59
C LYS A 116 -7.25 14.65 9.76
N MET A 117 -6.73 13.50 10.17
CA MET A 117 -5.60 12.87 9.48
C MET A 117 -5.99 12.52 8.04
N PRO A 118 -5.25 13.01 7.01
CA PRO A 118 -5.65 12.84 5.61
C PRO A 118 -5.10 11.57 4.96
N TRP A 119 -4.55 10.67 5.74
CA TRP A 119 -3.82 9.48 5.29
C TRP A 119 -4.49 8.18 5.66
N LEU A 120 -3.94 7.09 5.14
CA LEU A 120 -4.39 5.74 5.42
C LEU A 120 -3.89 5.23 6.78
N SER A 121 -4.54 4.22 7.31
CA SER A 121 -4.12 3.55 8.54
C SER A 121 -4.17 2.04 8.41
N MET A 122 -3.30 1.35 9.15
CA MET A 122 -3.45 -0.07 9.37
C MET A 122 -4.61 -0.33 10.32
N VAL A 123 -5.29 -1.47 10.15
CA VAL A 123 -6.26 -1.94 11.14
C VAL A 123 -5.57 -2.04 12.48
N ASN A 124 -6.15 -1.38 13.50
CA ASN A 124 -5.59 -1.30 14.84
C ASN A 124 -5.27 -2.70 15.39
N GLN A 125 -4.08 -2.85 15.96
CA GLN A 125 -3.59 -4.10 16.56
C GLN A 125 -3.64 -5.34 15.63
N SER A 126 -3.80 -5.16 14.32
CA SER A 126 -3.75 -6.25 13.35
C SER A 126 -2.40 -6.98 13.39
N LYS A 127 -2.38 -8.18 12.84
CA LYS A 127 -1.13 -8.95 12.67
C LYS A 127 -0.09 -8.13 11.89
N SER A 128 -0.50 -7.42 10.83
CA SER A 128 0.39 -6.59 10.02
C SER A 128 0.96 -5.42 10.81
N ALA A 129 0.14 -4.71 11.60
CA ALA A 129 0.60 -3.62 12.46
C ALA A 129 1.62 -4.09 13.49
N LYS A 130 1.36 -5.22 14.14
CA LYS A 130 2.29 -5.83 15.11
C LYS A 130 3.60 -6.27 14.45
N GLN A 131 3.52 -6.91 13.28
CA GLN A 131 4.70 -7.33 12.51
C GLN A 131 5.54 -6.14 12.05
N ALA A 132 4.91 -5.06 11.57
CA ALA A 132 5.62 -3.85 11.19
C ALA A 132 6.39 -3.25 12.39
N SER A 133 5.73 -3.14 13.55
CA SER A 133 6.35 -2.65 14.78
C SER A 133 7.55 -3.51 15.20
N GLN A 134 7.41 -4.84 15.14
CA GLN A 134 8.48 -5.78 15.49
C GLN A 134 9.66 -5.73 14.52
N LYS A 135 9.39 -5.80 13.20
CA LYS A 135 10.43 -5.76 12.16
C LYS A 135 11.22 -4.45 12.17
N LEU A 136 10.56 -3.35 12.50
CA LEU A 136 11.17 -2.03 12.55
C LEU A 136 11.76 -1.69 13.94
N GLU A 137 11.60 -2.61 14.91
CA GLU A 137 12.11 -2.49 16.29
C GLU A 137 11.62 -1.23 17.00
N VAL A 138 10.34 -0.91 16.83
CA VAL A 138 9.72 0.29 17.42
C VAL A 138 9.58 0.13 18.93
N GLN A 139 10.35 0.90 19.68
CA GLN A 139 10.39 0.84 21.14
C GLN A 139 9.70 2.03 21.81
N TYR A 140 9.46 3.11 21.08
CA TYR A 140 8.82 4.32 21.58
C TYR A 140 8.01 5.00 20.47
N ILE A 141 7.12 5.91 20.85
CA ILE A 141 6.35 6.76 19.95
C ILE A 141 6.42 8.23 20.41
N PRO A 142 6.31 9.22 19.49
CA PRO A 142 6.10 9.06 18.05
C PRO A 142 7.34 8.50 17.34
N TYR A 143 7.12 7.62 16.38
CA TYR A 143 8.17 7.08 15.55
C TYR A 143 7.75 7.14 14.08
N LEU A 144 8.64 7.56 13.20
CA LEU A 144 8.35 7.71 11.78
C LEU A 144 9.46 7.07 10.97
N VAL A 145 9.13 5.97 10.30
CA VAL A 145 10.03 5.26 9.39
C VAL A 145 9.71 5.66 7.96
N ILE A 146 10.72 6.01 7.20
CA ILE A 146 10.55 6.41 5.81
C ILE A 146 10.93 5.27 4.88
N LEU A 147 10.00 4.93 3.99
CA LEU A 147 10.21 4.00 2.89
C LEU A 147 10.36 4.78 1.59
N ASP A 148 11.24 4.32 0.71
CA ASP A 148 11.33 4.82 -0.65
C ASP A 148 10.18 4.25 -1.53
N PRO A 149 10.03 4.70 -2.80
CA PRO A 149 9.00 4.18 -3.71
C PRO A 149 9.08 2.68 -4.02
N SER A 150 10.21 2.04 -3.75
CA SER A 150 10.35 0.57 -3.85
C SER A 150 9.90 -0.15 -2.58
N GLY A 151 9.61 0.61 -1.50
CA GLY A 151 9.23 0.11 -0.19
C GLY A 151 10.41 -0.25 0.72
N LYS A 152 11.64 0.09 0.32
CA LYS A 152 12.83 -0.08 1.14
C LYS A 152 12.87 0.97 2.26
N VAL A 153 13.24 0.57 3.48
CA VAL A 153 13.49 1.50 4.59
C VAL A 153 14.74 2.32 4.28
N ILE A 154 14.60 3.64 4.23
CA ILE A 154 15.70 4.58 4.01
C ILE A 154 16.01 5.45 5.24
N SER A 155 15.07 5.57 6.19
CA SER A 155 15.32 6.28 7.44
C SER A 155 14.40 5.79 8.55
N LYS A 156 14.95 5.69 9.76
CA LYS A 156 14.21 5.48 11.01
C LYS A 156 14.10 6.79 11.84
N ASP A 157 14.65 7.89 11.35
CA ASP A 157 14.72 9.20 12.04
C ASP A 157 13.71 10.23 11.51
N GLY A 158 12.60 9.77 10.90
CA GLY A 158 11.65 10.62 10.20
C GLY A 158 11.09 11.76 11.06
N VAL A 159 10.79 11.52 12.33
CA VAL A 159 10.31 12.56 13.27
C VAL A 159 11.33 13.72 13.38
N LYS A 160 12.59 13.39 13.65
CA LYS A 160 13.68 14.38 13.74
C LYS A 160 13.87 15.11 12.40
N GLN A 161 13.84 14.37 11.29
CA GLN A 161 14.05 14.95 9.95
C GLN A 161 12.93 15.92 9.56
N VAL A 162 11.67 15.59 9.79
CA VAL A 162 10.53 16.48 9.53
C VAL A 162 10.65 17.76 10.37
N ARG A 163 11.00 17.65 11.64
CA ARG A 163 11.17 18.82 12.55
C ARG A 163 12.35 19.69 12.20
N SER A 164 13.52 19.10 11.96
CA SER A 164 14.77 19.84 11.77
C SER A 164 14.94 20.36 10.35
N LEU A 165 14.60 19.54 9.34
CA LEU A 165 14.79 19.86 7.92
C LEU A 165 13.58 20.52 7.29
N LYS A 166 12.40 20.41 7.92
CA LYS A 166 11.12 20.92 7.41
C LYS A 166 10.93 20.49 5.94
N GLY A 167 10.56 21.38 5.04
CA GLY A 167 10.38 21.06 3.62
C GLY A 167 11.58 20.45 2.89
N LYS A 168 12.81 20.58 3.44
CA LYS A 168 14.02 19.96 2.87
C LYS A 168 14.15 18.46 3.17
N ALA A 169 13.32 17.89 4.07
CA ALA A 169 13.40 16.46 4.39
C ALA A 169 13.16 15.59 3.16
N MET A 170 12.23 15.95 2.27
CA MET A 170 12.02 15.22 1.01
C MET A 170 13.25 15.21 0.10
N GLN A 171 13.99 16.31 0.01
CA GLN A 171 15.22 16.36 -0.77
C GLN A 171 16.28 15.46 -0.16
N ALA A 172 16.41 15.47 1.17
CA ALA A 172 17.33 14.60 1.88
C ALA A 172 17.00 13.11 1.61
N TRP A 173 15.73 12.71 1.69
CA TRP A 173 15.32 11.33 1.41
C TRP A 173 15.56 10.92 -0.04
N LYS A 174 15.29 11.82 -1.01
CA LYS A 174 15.57 11.58 -2.44
C LYS A 174 17.06 11.40 -2.75
N SER A 175 17.94 11.98 -1.93
CA SER A 175 19.38 11.90 -2.10
C SER A 175 20.05 10.75 -1.33
N MET A 176 19.28 10.00 -0.53
CA MET A 176 19.81 8.82 0.17
C MET A 176 20.16 7.71 -0.82
N PRO A 177 21.27 6.98 -0.59
CA PRO A 177 21.66 5.86 -1.46
C PRO A 177 20.55 4.81 -1.52
N LYS A 178 20.20 4.39 -2.73
CA LYS A 178 19.19 3.34 -2.94
C LYS A 178 19.70 1.94 -2.57
N ASP A 179 21.03 1.80 -2.37
CA ASP A 179 21.74 0.53 -2.19
C ASP A 179 22.46 0.41 -0.84
N ALA A 180 21.99 1.10 0.19
CA ALA A 180 22.55 0.99 1.54
C ALA A 180 21.82 -0.06 2.40
#